data_74af3f3465ea031fd18c3b60191bf4ba
#
_entry.id   74af3f3465ea031fd18c3b60191bf4ba
#
_cell.length_a   1.000
_cell.length_b   1.000
_cell.length_c   1.000
_cell.angle_alpha   90.00
_cell.angle_beta   90.00
_cell.angle_gamma   90.00
#
_symmetry.space_group_name_H-M   'P 1'
#
loop_
_entity.id
_entity.type
_entity.pdbx_description
1 polymer ?
#
loop_
_entity_poly.entity_id
_entity_poly.type
_entity_poly.pdbx_seq_one_letter_code
_entity_poly.pdbx_strand_id
1 'polypeptide(L)'
;YSNDLLNECIRDAASQGKKGLCILSAEGRKREFLADPKYLAYKGFTVADTTDTGITLMSLPLTPDAEPPRFRECAKHPRVPGSGFVLYYTDQCPFTYYWVPRVQQAAKEHGIPLRVIHITDRKSAQSVPAPVTTYALFRDGKFLTQAIQSDKKFLAIAGVSDK
;
A
#
# COMPACT_ATOMS: atom_id res chain seq x y z
N TYR A 1 10.66 18.03 -14.23
CA TYR A 1 10.66 16.55 -14.26
C TYR A 1 9.34 15.92 -13.79
N SER A 2 8.85 16.18 -12.57
CA SER A 2 7.62 15.52 -12.07
C SER A 2 6.36 15.89 -12.84
N ASN A 3 6.27 17.15 -13.31
CA ASN A 3 5.14 17.61 -14.13
C ASN A 3 5.18 16.95 -15.52
N ASP A 4 6.35 16.82 -16.10
CA ASP A 4 6.52 16.24 -17.44
C ASP A 4 6.15 14.75 -17.41
N LEU A 5 6.56 14.02 -16.35
CA LEU A 5 6.20 12.62 -16.16
C LEU A 5 4.69 12.43 -15.98
N LEU A 6 4.03 13.28 -15.20
CA LEU A 6 2.58 13.18 -15.05
C LEU A 6 1.85 13.48 -16.37
N ASN A 7 2.31 14.49 -17.11
CA ASN A 7 1.73 14.80 -18.43
C ASN A 7 1.90 13.65 -19.42
N GLU A 8 3.04 12.95 -19.39
CA GLU A 8 3.24 11.72 -20.18
C GLU A 8 2.27 10.62 -19.75
N CYS A 9 2.10 10.37 -18.44
CA CYS A 9 1.12 9.39 -17.96
C CYS A 9 -0.30 9.72 -18.42
N ILE A 10 -0.69 11.00 -18.41
CA ILE A 10 -2.00 11.46 -18.90
C ILE A 10 -2.14 11.20 -20.40
N ARG A 11 -1.13 11.56 -21.21
CA ARG A 11 -1.15 11.33 -22.66
C ARG A 11 -1.22 9.84 -23.00
N ASP A 12 -0.41 9.03 -22.35
CA ASP A 12 -0.39 7.58 -22.56
C ASP A 12 -1.74 6.97 -22.18
N ALA A 13 -2.28 7.29 -21.02
CA ALA A 13 -3.59 6.80 -20.59
C ALA A 13 -4.71 7.19 -21.58
N ALA A 14 -4.73 8.45 -22.03
CA ALA A 14 -5.69 8.93 -23.02
C ALA A 14 -5.54 8.20 -24.36
N SER A 15 -4.32 7.99 -24.84
CA SER A 15 -4.05 7.25 -26.08
C SER A 15 -4.51 5.79 -26.04
N GLN A 16 -4.53 5.20 -24.85
CA GLN A 16 -5.05 3.85 -24.59
C GLN A 16 -6.56 3.82 -24.31
N GLY A 17 -7.27 4.92 -24.47
CA GLY A 17 -8.71 5.03 -24.20
C GLY A 17 -9.08 4.86 -22.73
N LYS A 18 -8.16 5.12 -21.79
CA LYS A 18 -8.46 5.09 -20.36
C LYS A 18 -9.26 6.33 -19.97
N LYS A 19 -10.25 6.16 -19.10
CA LYS A 19 -11.14 7.24 -18.66
C LYS A 19 -10.57 8.09 -17.53
N GLY A 20 -9.48 7.66 -16.88
CA GLY A 20 -8.86 8.38 -15.78
C GLY A 20 -7.59 7.73 -15.27
N LEU A 21 -6.91 8.45 -14.39
CA LEU A 21 -5.78 7.95 -13.60
C LEU A 21 -6.19 7.83 -12.14
N CYS A 22 -5.67 6.83 -11.44
CA CYS A 22 -5.82 6.73 -10.00
C CYS A 22 -4.49 6.38 -9.33
N ILE A 23 -4.34 6.84 -8.08
CA ILE A 23 -3.13 6.62 -7.29
C ILE A 23 -3.47 6.58 -5.80
N LEU A 24 -2.70 5.79 -5.05
CA LEU A 24 -2.82 5.74 -3.60
C LEU A 24 -2.12 6.91 -2.93
N SER A 25 -2.79 7.45 -1.91
CA SER A 25 -2.31 8.53 -1.06
C SER A 25 -2.77 8.30 0.38
N ALA A 26 -2.74 9.33 1.21
CA ALA A 26 -3.22 9.27 2.58
C ALA A 26 -3.94 10.56 2.97
N GLU A 27 -4.84 10.46 3.93
CA GLU A 27 -5.52 11.63 4.49
C GLU A 27 -4.53 12.58 5.18
N GLY A 28 -4.72 13.87 4.92
CA GLY A 28 -4.07 14.98 5.58
C GLY A 28 -2.59 15.16 5.26
N ARG A 29 -1.75 14.17 5.48
CA ARG A 29 -0.30 14.27 5.27
C ARG A 29 0.27 13.08 4.49
N LYS A 30 1.38 13.34 3.81
CA LYS A 30 2.16 12.29 3.15
C LYS A 30 2.52 11.18 4.13
N ARG A 31 2.31 9.93 3.73
CA ARG A 31 2.84 8.73 4.37
C ARG A 31 3.96 8.12 3.54
N GLU A 32 4.85 7.41 4.21
CA GLU A 32 5.98 6.71 3.57
C GLU A 32 5.47 5.75 2.48
N PHE A 33 6.12 5.74 1.32
CA PHE A 33 5.76 4.98 0.12
C PHE A 33 4.39 5.28 -0.51
N LEU A 34 3.71 6.36 -0.10
CA LEU A 34 2.50 6.85 -0.76
C LEU A 34 2.73 8.22 -1.40
N ALA A 35 1.92 8.55 -2.40
CA ALA A 35 1.99 9.86 -3.04
C ALA A 35 1.56 10.98 -2.09
N ASP A 36 2.12 12.17 -2.28
CA ASP A 36 1.79 13.34 -1.48
C ASP A 36 0.38 13.84 -1.84
N PRO A 37 -0.58 13.89 -0.90
CA PRO A 37 -1.95 14.30 -1.19
C PRO A 37 -2.06 15.77 -1.62
N LYS A 38 -1.18 16.65 -1.11
CA LYS A 38 -1.19 18.07 -1.49
C LYS A 38 -0.73 18.27 -2.93
N TYR A 39 0.33 17.55 -3.33
CA TYR A 39 0.79 17.57 -4.70
C TYR A 39 -0.28 17.04 -5.66
N LEU A 40 -0.94 15.92 -5.32
CA LEU A 40 -1.98 15.34 -6.15
C LEU A 40 -3.18 16.28 -6.27
N ALA A 41 -3.63 16.89 -5.18
CA ALA A 41 -4.71 17.89 -5.20
C ALA A 41 -4.35 19.10 -6.06
N TYR A 42 -3.12 19.61 -5.96
CA TYR A 42 -2.61 20.66 -6.84
C TYR A 42 -2.63 20.26 -8.33
N LYS A 43 -2.48 18.96 -8.62
CA LYS A 43 -2.56 18.40 -9.99
C LYS A 43 -3.99 18.04 -10.44
N GLY A 44 -5.00 18.40 -9.68
CA GLY A 44 -6.39 18.16 -10.03
C GLY A 44 -6.95 16.81 -9.64
N PHE A 45 -6.19 15.97 -8.93
CA PHE A 45 -6.73 14.74 -8.36
C PHE A 45 -7.68 15.05 -7.21
N THR A 46 -8.75 14.29 -7.13
CA THR A 46 -9.73 14.33 -6.03
C THR A 46 -9.79 13.00 -5.32
N VAL A 47 -10.21 12.98 -4.05
CA VAL A 47 -10.42 11.75 -3.30
C VAL A 47 -11.65 11.03 -3.84
N ALA A 48 -11.47 9.82 -4.36
CA ALA A 48 -12.54 8.97 -4.87
C ALA A 48 -13.06 7.99 -3.82
N ASP A 49 -12.19 7.47 -2.95
CA ASP A 49 -12.55 6.56 -1.86
C ASP A 49 -11.50 6.59 -0.75
N THR A 50 -11.87 6.14 0.46
CA THR A 50 -10.98 6.12 1.63
C THR A 50 -11.18 4.83 2.41
N THR A 51 -10.09 4.25 2.93
CA THR A 51 -10.14 3.08 3.83
C THR A 51 -10.28 3.50 5.28
N ASP A 52 -10.67 2.56 6.16
CA ASP A 52 -10.72 2.77 7.62
C ASP A 52 -9.39 3.22 8.23
N THR A 53 -8.29 3.00 7.53
CA THR A 53 -6.93 3.33 7.97
C THR A 53 -6.44 4.67 7.44
N GLY A 54 -7.29 5.43 6.73
CA GLY A 54 -6.97 6.72 6.15
C GLY A 54 -6.02 6.65 4.94
N ILE A 55 -5.99 5.50 4.25
CA ILE A 55 -5.39 5.43 2.91
C ILE A 55 -6.47 5.81 1.91
N THR A 56 -6.14 6.77 1.03
CA THR A 56 -7.06 7.32 0.04
C THR A 56 -6.74 6.83 -1.36
N LEU A 57 -7.77 6.61 -2.15
CA LEU A 57 -7.69 6.43 -3.59
C LEU A 57 -8.00 7.76 -4.23
N MET A 58 -6.99 8.39 -4.81
CA MET A 58 -7.15 9.65 -5.53
C MET A 58 -7.32 9.40 -7.03
N SER A 59 -8.18 10.16 -7.67
CA SER A 59 -8.54 10.01 -9.08
C SER A 59 -8.46 11.33 -9.83
N LEU A 60 -7.94 11.25 -11.06
CA LEU A 60 -7.95 12.32 -12.05
C LEU A 60 -8.78 11.82 -13.26
N PRO A 61 -10.04 12.30 -13.45
CA PRO A 61 -10.83 11.92 -14.61
C PRO A 61 -10.23 12.55 -15.88
N LEU A 62 -10.20 11.78 -16.98
CA LEU A 62 -9.74 12.24 -18.31
C LEU A 62 -10.91 12.43 -19.27
N THR A 63 -12.09 11.88 -18.94
CA THR A 63 -13.31 12.02 -19.73
C THR A 63 -14.49 12.41 -18.84
N PRO A 64 -15.52 13.09 -19.36
CA PRO A 64 -16.70 13.51 -18.57
C PRO A 64 -17.51 12.33 -18.00
N ASP A 65 -17.42 11.15 -18.61
CA ASP A 65 -18.11 9.92 -18.22
C ASP A 65 -17.24 8.99 -17.36
N ALA A 66 -16.13 9.49 -16.83
CA ALA A 66 -15.25 8.72 -15.94
C ALA A 66 -15.93 8.48 -14.59
N GLU A 67 -16.20 7.22 -14.26
CA GLU A 67 -16.68 6.84 -12.94
C GLU A 67 -15.54 6.86 -11.91
N PRO A 68 -15.77 7.39 -10.68
CA PRO A 68 -14.77 7.36 -9.63
C PRO A 68 -14.40 5.93 -9.25
N PRO A 69 -13.10 5.58 -9.19
CA PRO A 69 -12.66 4.25 -8.76
C PRO A 69 -12.97 4.04 -7.28
N ARG A 70 -13.16 2.77 -6.89
CA ARG A 70 -13.41 2.39 -5.49
C ARG A 70 -12.49 1.28 -5.04
N PHE A 71 -12.17 1.27 -3.74
CA PHE A 71 -11.52 0.12 -3.13
C PHE A 71 -12.47 -1.09 -3.15
N ARG A 72 -11.89 -2.28 -3.24
CA ARG A 72 -12.62 -3.52 -2.94
C ARG A 72 -12.92 -3.58 -1.44
N GLU A 73 -14.02 -4.20 -1.06
CA GLU A 73 -14.44 -4.30 0.35
C GLU A 73 -13.34 -4.87 1.26
N CYS A 74 -12.62 -5.92 0.81
CA CYS A 74 -11.51 -6.49 1.56
C CYS A 74 -10.36 -5.50 1.83
N ALA A 75 -10.14 -4.53 0.93
CA ALA A 75 -9.11 -3.51 1.06
C ALA A 75 -9.61 -2.27 1.83
N LYS A 76 -10.91 -2.01 1.80
CA LYS A 76 -11.53 -0.86 2.48
C LYS A 76 -11.52 -1.01 4.00
N HIS A 77 -11.73 -2.24 4.48
CA HIS A 77 -11.73 -2.63 5.88
C HIS A 77 -10.58 -3.60 6.17
N PRO A 78 -9.32 -3.14 6.18
CA PRO A 78 -8.16 -4.02 6.21
C PRO A 78 -8.03 -4.75 7.55
N ARG A 79 -8.38 -6.03 7.55
CA ARG A 79 -8.32 -6.92 8.71
C ARG A 79 -7.96 -8.33 8.28
N VAL A 80 -7.25 -9.05 9.16
CA VAL A 80 -6.90 -10.46 9.00
C VAL A 80 -7.33 -11.26 10.24
N PRO A 81 -7.71 -12.53 10.11
CA PRO A 81 -8.00 -13.36 11.27
C PRO A 81 -6.73 -13.76 12.05
N GLY A 82 -6.87 -13.97 13.35
CA GLY A 82 -5.83 -14.52 14.22
C GLY A 82 -5.02 -13.47 14.97
N SER A 83 -4.11 -13.97 15.81
CA SER A 83 -3.15 -13.20 16.61
C SER A 83 -1.75 -13.23 15.99
N GLY A 84 -0.84 -12.38 16.50
CA GLY A 84 0.51 -12.24 16.02
C GLY A 84 0.63 -11.39 14.76
N PHE A 85 1.77 -11.49 14.08
CA PHE A 85 2.04 -10.70 12.88
C PHE A 85 1.68 -11.45 11.61
N VAL A 86 1.12 -10.73 10.64
CA VAL A 86 0.87 -11.21 9.27
C VAL A 86 1.41 -10.17 8.30
N LEU A 87 2.25 -10.60 7.38
CA LEU A 87 2.86 -9.75 6.36
C LEU A 87 2.46 -10.26 4.97
N TYR A 88 1.81 -9.40 4.19
CA TYR A 88 1.61 -9.58 2.75
C TYR A 88 2.63 -8.75 1.99
N TYR A 89 3.20 -9.30 0.92
CA TYR A 89 4.12 -8.56 0.06
C TYR A 89 4.12 -9.08 -1.39
N THR A 90 4.60 -8.21 -2.30
CA THR A 90 4.89 -8.54 -3.71
C THR A 90 6.34 -8.19 -4.04
N ASP A 91 6.83 -8.67 -5.19
CA ASP A 91 8.17 -8.35 -5.72
C ASP A 91 8.22 -7.03 -6.52
N GLN A 92 7.17 -6.20 -6.43
CA GLN A 92 7.11 -4.92 -7.15
C GLN A 92 8.15 -3.89 -6.67
N CYS A 93 8.71 -4.08 -5.49
CA CYS A 93 9.73 -3.22 -4.93
C CYS A 93 10.97 -4.03 -4.52
N PRO A 94 12.18 -3.65 -4.95
CA PRO A 94 13.40 -4.38 -4.58
C PRO A 94 13.65 -4.40 -3.06
N PHE A 95 13.12 -3.42 -2.33
CA PHE A 95 13.21 -3.40 -0.86
C PHE A 95 12.45 -4.53 -0.19
N THR A 96 11.36 -5.04 -0.78
CA THR A 96 10.65 -6.22 -0.21
C THR A 96 11.50 -7.47 -0.32
N TYR A 97 12.15 -7.69 -1.47
CA TYR A 97 13.09 -8.78 -1.67
C TYR A 97 14.25 -8.75 -0.66
N TYR A 98 14.75 -7.55 -0.35
CA TYR A 98 15.85 -7.39 0.59
C TYR A 98 15.42 -7.52 2.06
N TRP A 99 14.33 -6.87 2.45
CA TRP A 99 13.97 -6.77 3.87
C TRP A 99 13.09 -7.90 4.38
N VAL A 100 12.19 -8.46 3.57
CA VAL A 100 11.25 -9.50 4.04
C VAL A 100 11.98 -10.74 4.61
N PRO A 101 13.00 -11.32 3.95
CA PRO A 101 13.74 -12.44 4.53
C PRO A 101 14.46 -12.09 5.85
N ARG A 102 14.95 -10.86 5.99
CA ARG A 102 15.60 -10.37 7.22
C ARG A 102 14.62 -10.20 8.36
N VAL A 103 13.45 -9.67 8.09
CA VAL A 103 12.35 -9.58 9.05
C VAL A 103 11.89 -10.98 9.50
N GLN A 104 11.79 -11.93 8.58
CA GLN A 104 11.47 -13.32 8.93
C GLN A 104 12.53 -13.95 9.84
N GLN A 105 13.79 -13.74 9.53
CA GLN A 105 14.90 -14.25 10.34
C GLN A 105 14.90 -13.61 11.73
N ALA A 106 14.77 -12.30 11.82
CA ALA A 106 14.70 -11.58 13.09
C ALA A 106 13.49 -12.03 13.94
N ALA A 107 12.33 -12.22 13.32
CA ALA A 107 11.14 -12.75 14.00
C ALA A 107 11.41 -14.14 14.58
N LYS A 108 12.03 -15.02 13.80
CA LYS A 108 12.39 -16.39 14.24
C LYS A 108 13.38 -16.37 15.42
N GLU A 109 14.43 -15.57 15.33
CA GLU A 109 15.47 -15.45 16.38
C GLU A 109 14.92 -14.95 17.71
N HIS A 110 13.87 -14.11 17.65
CA HIS A 110 13.23 -13.55 18.85
C HIS A 110 11.93 -14.25 19.25
N GLY A 111 11.59 -15.38 18.62
CA GLY A 111 10.37 -16.13 18.94
C GLY A 111 9.06 -15.36 18.66
N ILE A 112 9.08 -14.42 17.72
CA ILE A 112 7.92 -13.59 17.38
C ILE A 112 7.08 -14.33 16.32
N PRO A 113 5.79 -14.63 16.59
CA PRO A 113 4.91 -15.25 15.59
C PRO A 113 4.71 -14.32 14.39
N LEU A 114 5.25 -14.68 13.23
CA LEU A 114 5.12 -13.98 11.98
C LEU A 114 4.74 -14.93 10.85
N ARG A 115 3.58 -14.71 10.25
CA ARG A 115 3.15 -15.38 9.02
C ARG A 115 3.40 -14.45 7.83
N VAL A 116 4.17 -14.92 6.85
CA VAL A 116 4.48 -14.17 5.63
C VAL A 116 3.77 -14.78 4.44
N ILE A 117 3.09 -13.96 3.66
CA ILE A 117 2.29 -14.32 2.49
C ILE A 117 2.83 -13.57 1.27
N HIS A 118 3.49 -14.31 0.39
CA HIS A 118 3.98 -13.79 -0.88
C HIS A 118 2.86 -13.81 -1.92
N ILE A 119 2.57 -12.66 -2.50
CA ILE A 119 1.54 -12.48 -3.52
C ILE A 119 2.21 -12.57 -4.88
N THR A 120 1.90 -13.62 -5.64
CA THR A 120 2.60 -13.93 -6.91
C THR A 120 1.69 -13.80 -8.13
N ASP A 121 0.38 -13.60 -7.95
CA ASP A 121 -0.57 -13.56 -9.04
C ASP A 121 -1.66 -12.49 -8.83
N ARG A 122 -2.33 -12.13 -9.94
CA ARG A 122 -3.38 -11.11 -9.95
C ARG A 122 -4.57 -11.45 -9.04
N LYS A 123 -5.00 -12.72 -9.01
CA LYS A 123 -6.17 -13.13 -8.24
C LYS A 123 -5.89 -12.99 -6.74
N SER A 124 -4.73 -13.45 -6.30
CA SER A 124 -4.25 -13.29 -4.92
C SER A 124 -4.12 -11.80 -4.55
N ALA A 125 -3.54 -10.97 -5.42
CA ALA A 125 -3.43 -9.53 -5.20
C ALA A 125 -4.79 -8.85 -5.03
N GLN A 126 -5.80 -9.27 -5.78
CA GLN A 126 -7.15 -8.71 -5.72
C GLN A 126 -7.95 -9.12 -4.47
N SER A 127 -7.50 -10.13 -3.74
CA SER A 127 -8.12 -10.63 -2.50
C SER A 127 -7.36 -10.25 -1.24
N VAL A 128 -6.24 -9.55 -1.36
CA VAL A 128 -5.47 -9.07 -0.19
C VAL A 128 -6.33 -8.13 0.64
N PRO A 129 -6.42 -8.35 1.96
CA PRO A 129 -7.21 -7.49 2.84
C PRO A 129 -6.46 -6.19 3.21
N ALA A 130 -5.86 -5.55 2.19
CA ALA A 130 -5.12 -4.31 2.34
C ALA A 130 -5.19 -3.47 1.06
N PRO A 131 -5.18 -2.14 1.16
CA PRO A 131 -5.20 -1.25 0.00
C PRO A 131 -3.85 -1.19 -0.74
N VAL A 132 -2.78 -1.65 -0.12
CA VAL A 132 -1.42 -1.69 -0.68
C VAL A 132 -0.93 -3.13 -0.72
N THR A 133 -0.61 -3.63 -1.90
CA THR A 133 -0.15 -5.02 -2.10
C THR A 133 1.36 -5.17 -2.07
N THR A 134 2.11 -4.08 -2.27
CA THR A 134 3.58 -4.11 -2.23
C THR A 134 4.10 -4.55 -0.87
N TYR A 135 3.50 -4.02 0.21
CA TYR A 135 3.80 -4.41 1.58
C TYR A 135 2.63 -4.05 2.49
N ALA A 136 2.16 -4.97 3.30
CA ALA A 136 1.10 -4.74 4.28
C ALA A 136 1.34 -5.59 5.53
N LEU A 137 1.68 -4.92 6.64
CA LEU A 137 1.93 -5.56 7.93
C LEU A 137 0.72 -5.41 8.84
N PHE A 138 0.30 -6.53 9.44
CA PHE A 138 -0.77 -6.60 10.43
C PHE A 138 -0.23 -7.11 11.77
N ARG A 139 -0.88 -6.72 12.86
CA ARG A 139 -0.69 -7.29 14.20
C ARG A 139 -2.05 -7.53 14.84
N ASP A 140 -2.27 -8.72 15.35
CA ASP A 140 -3.51 -9.12 16.04
C ASP A 140 -4.77 -8.75 15.26
N GLY A 141 -4.75 -9.06 13.97
CA GLY A 141 -5.85 -8.81 13.05
C GLY A 141 -5.95 -7.39 12.50
N LYS A 142 -5.23 -6.41 13.04
CA LYS A 142 -5.30 -4.99 12.66
C LYS A 142 -4.17 -4.60 11.73
N PHE A 143 -4.49 -3.83 10.69
CA PHE A 143 -3.49 -3.22 9.82
C PHE A 143 -2.61 -2.23 10.59
N LEU A 144 -1.29 -2.37 10.46
CA LEU A 144 -0.32 -1.48 11.08
C LEU A 144 0.29 -0.49 10.10
N THR A 145 0.83 -0.99 8.99
CA THR A 145 1.58 -0.15 8.08
C THR A 145 1.74 -0.76 6.70
N GLN A 146 1.79 0.11 5.68
CA GLN A 146 2.21 -0.21 4.32
C GLN A 146 3.70 0.09 4.07
N ALA A 147 4.37 0.75 5.02
CA ALA A 147 5.79 1.06 4.90
C ALA A 147 6.64 -0.19 5.10
N ILE A 148 7.55 -0.45 4.18
CA ILE A 148 8.48 -1.59 4.25
C ILE A 148 9.36 -1.42 5.50
N GLN A 149 9.36 -2.41 6.36
CA GLN A 149 10.12 -2.40 7.61
C GLN A 149 11.47 -3.09 7.44
N SER A 150 12.51 -2.49 8.02
CA SER A 150 13.75 -3.22 8.29
C SER A 150 13.54 -4.18 9.48
N ASP A 151 14.47 -5.11 9.69
CA ASP A 151 14.52 -5.98 10.86
C ASP A 151 14.44 -5.18 12.17
N LYS A 152 15.26 -4.14 12.33
CA LYS A 152 15.26 -3.26 13.51
C LYS A 152 13.92 -2.56 13.72
N LYS A 153 13.34 -1.98 12.65
CA LYS A 153 12.02 -1.34 12.74
C LYS A 153 10.92 -2.35 13.10
N PHE A 154 10.97 -3.56 12.54
CA PHE A 154 10.05 -4.63 12.89
C PHE A 154 10.17 -5.05 14.35
N LEU A 155 11.39 -5.28 14.85
CA LEU A 155 11.64 -5.61 16.26
C LEU A 155 11.14 -4.53 17.21
N ALA A 156 11.36 -3.26 16.88
CA ALA A 156 10.83 -2.14 17.66
C ALA A 156 9.28 -2.14 17.72
N ILE A 157 8.61 -2.42 16.57
CA ILE A 157 7.14 -2.58 16.51
C ILE A 157 6.69 -3.78 17.37
N ALA A 158 7.46 -4.85 17.39
CA ALA A 158 7.18 -6.05 18.18
C ALA A 158 7.42 -5.86 19.70
N GLY A 159 8.03 -4.74 20.09
CA GLY A 159 8.33 -4.45 21.50
C GLY A 159 9.66 -5.03 21.98
N VAL A 160 10.53 -5.43 21.06
CA VAL A 160 11.90 -5.88 21.36
C VAL A 160 12.81 -4.66 21.28
N SER A 161 13.35 -4.25 22.41
CA SER A 161 14.37 -3.20 22.46
C SER A 161 15.75 -3.79 22.17
N ASP A 162 16.52 -3.16 21.30
CA ASP A 162 17.96 -3.44 21.22
C ASP A 162 18.57 -3.17 22.61
N LYS A 163 19.15 -4.21 23.21
CA LYS A 163 19.98 -4.05 24.41
C LYS A 163 21.35 -3.56 24.03
#